data_24bbd812a8ebebd8fd4f108b8b95f870
#
_entry.id   24bbd812a8ebebd8fd4f108b8b95f870
#
_cell.length_a   1.000
_cell.length_b   1.000
_cell.length_c   1.000
_cell.angle_alpha   90.00
_cell.angle_beta   90.00
_cell.angle_gamma   90.00
#
_symmetry.space_group_name_H-M   'P 1'
#
loop_
_entity.id
_entity.type
_entity.pdbx_description
1 polymer ?
#
loop_
_entity_poly.entity_id
_entity_poly.type
_entity_poly.pdbx_seq_one_letter_code
_entity_poly.pdbx_strand_id
1 'polypeptide(L)'
;MNEEWEKNFFQPIIIGDRCVIHSTFHQNVPKAEYDIVINPQMAFGTGHHETTSLIIEELLDNELKDKSLLDMGCGTSILAILARMRGAHPCTAIDIDEWCVRNSIENIELNHVDEIDVSQGDASSLTGKGPFDIIIANINRNILLNDMKQYITCMHPGSELYMS
;
A
#
# COMPACT_ATOMS: atom_id res chain seq x y z
N MET A 1 -9.91 -23.12 9.15
CA MET A 1 -9.45 -22.56 9.26
C MET A 1 -9.47 -21.81 9.22
N ASN A 2 -8.84 -20.92 8.96
CA ASN A 2 -9.96 -20.45 9.41
C ASN A 2 -9.72 -19.25 10.28
N GLU A 3 -10.80 -18.75 10.89
CA GLU A 3 -10.71 -17.49 11.64
C GLU A 3 -9.59 -17.50 12.67
N GLU A 4 -9.43 -18.58 13.37
CA GLU A 4 -8.42 -18.65 14.42
C GLU A 4 -7.01 -18.60 13.85
N TRP A 5 -6.81 -19.28 12.74
CA TRP A 5 -5.52 -19.23 12.05
C TRP A 5 -5.22 -17.82 11.56
N GLU A 6 -6.20 -17.16 10.96
CA GLU A 6 -6.05 -15.80 10.47
C GLU A 6 -5.76 -14.82 11.60
N LYS A 7 -6.44 -14.97 12.74
CA LYS A 7 -6.18 -14.13 13.90
C LYS A 7 -4.76 -14.24 14.40
N ASN A 8 -4.15 -15.43 14.27
CA ASN A 8 -2.78 -15.64 14.73
C ASN A 8 -1.76 -15.11 13.73
N PHE A 9 -2.09 -15.03 12.46
CA PHE A 9 -1.14 -14.63 11.43
C PHE A 9 -1.26 -13.17 11.02
N PHE A 10 -2.40 -12.55 11.23
CA PHE A 10 -2.56 -11.13 10.96
C PHE A 10 -2.96 -10.41 12.23
N GLN A 11 -2.06 -9.58 12.72
CA GLN A 11 -2.32 -8.74 13.88
C GLN A 11 -2.62 -7.32 13.40
N PRO A 12 -3.53 -6.60 14.07
CA PRO A 12 -3.78 -5.20 13.69
C PRO A 12 -2.51 -4.36 13.74
N ILE A 13 -2.39 -3.45 12.80
CA ILE A 13 -1.31 -2.48 12.81
C ILE A 13 -1.88 -1.21 13.40
N ILE A 14 -1.29 -0.76 14.51
CA ILE A 14 -1.80 0.38 15.25
C ILE A 14 -0.72 1.46 15.32
N ILE A 15 -1.03 2.64 14.78
CA ILE A 15 -0.13 3.79 14.79
C ILE A 15 -0.77 4.85 15.68
N GLY A 16 -0.59 4.72 16.98
CA GLY A 16 -1.17 5.64 17.95
C GLY A 16 -2.67 5.79 17.77
N ASP A 17 -3.16 7.00 17.77
CA ASP A 17 -4.56 7.31 17.48
C ASP A 17 -4.74 7.80 16.05
N ARG A 18 -3.71 7.67 15.21
CA ARG A 18 -3.71 8.21 13.85
C ARG A 18 -4.20 7.21 12.82
N CYS A 19 -3.80 5.95 12.93
CA CYS A 19 -4.14 4.95 11.92
C CYS A 19 -4.23 3.57 12.55
N VAL A 20 -5.25 2.80 12.14
CA VAL A 20 -5.36 1.40 12.51
C VAL A 20 -5.72 0.60 11.27
N ILE A 21 -5.05 -0.52 11.09
CA ILE A 21 -5.30 -1.44 9.99
C ILE A 21 -5.67 -2.79 10.61
N HIS A 22 -6.87 -3.28 10.31
CA HIS A 22 -7.37 -4.50 10.91
C HIS A 22 -8.24 -5.25 9.91
N SER A 23 -8.56 -6.50 10.25
CA SER A 23 -9.47 -7.28 9.41
C SER A 23 -10.89 -7.18 9.95
N THR A 24 -11.83 -7.74 9.17
CA THR A 24 -13.24 -7.72 9.56
C THR A 24 -13.52 -8.59 10.78
N PHE A 25 -12.64 -9.55 11.10
CA PHE A 25 -12.84 -10.41 12.26
C PHE A 25 -12.23 -9.89 13.56
N HIS A 26 -11.42 -8.84 13.49
CA HIS A 26 -10.87 -8.24 14.70
C HIS A 26 -11.94 -7.44 15.44
N GLN A 27 -11.96 -7.60 16.76
CA GLN A 27 -12.89 -6.89 17.62
C GLN A 27 -12.10 -6.02 18.60
N ASN A 28 -12.77 -5.02 19.14
CA ASN A 28 -12.17 -4.12 20.15
C ASN A 28 -10.93 -3.40 19.62
N VAL A 29 -10.98 -3.04 18.35
CA VAL A 29 -9.89 -2.28 17.74
C VAL A 29 -9.99 -0.83 18.20
N PRO A 30 -8.87 -0.20 18.59
CA PRO A 30 -8.93 1.20 19.01
C PRO A 30 -9.37 2.11 17.88
N LYS A 31 -10.01 3.20 18.25
CA LYS A 31 -10.42 4.19 17.25
C LYS A 31 -9.22 5.00 16.80
N ALA A 32 -9.19 5.34 15.52
CA ALA A 32 -8.12 6.13 14.95
C ALA A 32 -8.70 7.05 13.88
N GLU A 33 -7.92 8.06 13.54
CA GLU A 33 -8.31 9.00 12.49
C GLU A 33 -8.54 8.29 11.17
N TYR A 34 -7.67 7.35 10.83
CA TYR A 34 -7.80 6.52 9.64
C TYR A 34 -7.97 5.07 10.06
N ASP A 35 -9.12 4.52 9.75
CA ASP A 35 -9.45 3.13 10.07
C ASP A 35 -9.54 2.37 8.75
N ILE A 36 -8.59 1.47 8.52
CA ILE A 36 -8.50 0.71 7.29
C ILE A 36 -8.82 -0.74 7.57
N VAL A 37 -9.83 -1.26 6.88
CA VAL A 37 -10.26 -2.66 7.00
C VAL A 37 -9.73 -3.42 5.80
N ILE A 38 -9.11 -4.56 6.05
CA ILE A 38 -8.67 -5.40 4.95
C ILE A 38 -9.15 -6.83 5.13
N ASN A 39 -9.19 -7.54 4.02
CA ASN A 39 -9.38 -8.98 4.02
C ASN A 39 -8.00 -9.58 3.79
N PRO A 40 -7.32 -10.05 4.86
CA PRO A 40 -5.95 -10.52 4.71
C PRO A 40 -5.92 -11.83 3.94
N GLN A 41 -4.95 -11.94 3.05
CA GLN A 41 -4.69 -13.14 2.29
C GLN A 41 -3.30 -13.65 2.66
N MET A 42 -3.00 -14.85 2.23
CA MET A 42 -1.68 -15.44 2.47
C MET A 42 -0.55 -14.57 1.90
N ALA A 43 -0.88 -13.72 0.94
CA ALA A 43 0.11 -12.82 0.35
C ALA A 43 0.60 -11.75 1.31
N PHE A 44 -0.14 -11.47 2.41
CA PHE A 44 0.29 -10.49 3.39
C PHE A 44 1.40 -11.09 4.24
N GLY A 45 2.61 -10.61 4.06
CA GLY A 45 3.78 -11.15 4.75
C GLY A 45 3.77 -10.83 6.23
N THR A 46 4.20 -11.79 7.03
CA THR A 46 4.22 -11.63 8.48
C THR A 46 5.45 -10.89 8.98
N GLY A 47 6.48 -10.73 8.15
CA GLY A 47 7.73 -10.14 8.58
C GLY A 47 7.91 -8.67 8.23
N HIS A 48 6.86 -8.00 7.76
CA HIS A 48 6.99 -6.66 7.19
C HIS A 48 6.24 -5.57 7.95
N HIS A 49 5.74 -5.89 9.15
CA HIS A 49 4.94 -4.91 9.90
C HIS A 49 5.74 -3.66 10.28
N GLU A 50 6.98 -3.82 10.68
CA GLU A 50 7.81 -2.67 11.07
C GLU A 50 8.04 -1.73 9.91
N THR A 51 8.41 -2.27 8.76
CA THR A 51 8.65 -1.47 7.57
C THR A 51 7.37 -0.78 7.11
N THR A 52 6.27 -1.53 7.09
CA THR A 52 4.98 -0.98 6.71
C THR A 52 4.57 0.15 7.66
N SER A 53 4.78 -0.03 8.96
CA SER A 53 4.46 0.99 9.96
C SER A 53 5.27 2.26 9.74
N LEU A 54 6.54 2.13 9.39
CA LEU A 54 7.38 3.29 9.12
C LEU A 54 6.89 4.08 7.91
N ILE A 55 6.50 3.37 6.85
CA ILE A 55 5.96 4.04 5.67
C ILE A 55 4.63 4.71 5.99
N ILE A 56 3.78 4.04 6.78
CA ILE A 56 2.51 4.63 7.21
C ILE A 56 2.76 5.94 7.95
N GLU A 57 3.72 5.95 8.88
CA GLU A 57 4.06 7.17 9.62
C GLU A 57 4.50 8.28 8.69
N GLU A 58 5.30 7.96 7.68
CA GLU A 58 5.74 8.95 6.69
C GLU A 58 4.54 9.50 5.90
N LEU A 59 3.61 8.62 5.50
CA LEU A 59 2.42 9.07 4.79
C LEU A 59 1.53 9.94 5.67
N LEU A 60 1.49 9.68 6.97
CA LEU A 60 0.71 10.48 7.90
C LEU A 60 1.34 11.84 8.18
N ASP A 61 2.66 11.93 8.14
CA ASP A 61 3.40 13.14 8.49
C ASP A 61 3.54 14.12 7.33
N ASN A 62 3.30 13.67 6.10
CA ASN A 62 3.50 14.49 4.93
C ASN A 62 2.18 14.93 4.31
N GLU A 63 2.20 16.04 3.60
CA GLU A 63 1.03 16.52 2.87
C GLU A 63 0.87 15.69 1.61
N LEU A 64 -0.25 15.00 1.46
CA LEU A 64 -0.49 14.13 0.31
C LEU A 64 -1.55 14.66 -0.64
N LYS A 65 -2.25 15.72 -0.28
CA LYS A 65 -3.34 16.23 -1.12
C LYS A 65 -2.87 16.54 -2.54
N ASP A 66 -3.54 15.96 -3.50
CA ASP A 66 -3.28 16.12 -4.94
C ASP A 66 -1.90 15.65 -5.39
N LYS A 67 -1.21 14.87 -4.57
CA LYS A 67 0.05 14.27 -4.98
C LYS A 67 -0.19 12.92 -5.62
N SER A 68 0.47 12.68 -6.75
CA SER A 68 0.37 11.39 -7.44
C SER A 68 1.24 10.35 -6.73
N LEU A 69 0.72 9.13 -6.67
CA LEU A 69 1.38 8.08 -5.91
C LEU A 69 1.36 6.76 -6.67
N LEU A 70 2.50 6.08 -6.67
CA LEU A 70 2.64 4.73 -7.19
C LEU A 70 3.00 3.80 -6.04
N ASP A 71 2.20 2.73 -5.89
CA ASP A 71 2.46 1.68 -4.91
C ASP A 71 2.87 0.43 -5.69
N MET A 72 4.17 0.20 -5.79
CA MET A 72 4.73 -0.90 -6.56
C MET A 72 4.99 -2.10 -5.66
N GLY A 73 4.44 -3.26 -6.02
CA GLY A 73 4.41 -4.40 -5.13
C GLY A 73 3.36 -4.18 -4.06
N CYS A 74 2.15 -3.80 -4.48
CA CYS A 74 1.15 -3.23 -3.59
C CYS A 74 0.58 -4.22 -2.56
N GLY A 75 0.66 -5.52 -2.82
CA GLY A 75 0.11 -6.51 -1.89
C GLY A 75 -1.37 -6.28 -1.61
N THR A 76 -1.69 -5.95 -0.37
CA THR A 76 -3.08 -5.67 0.03
C THR A 76 -3.53 -4.25 -0.34
N SER A 77 -2.61 -3.42 -0.81
CA SER A 77 -2.81 -2.00 -1.16
C SER A 77 -3.16 -1.10 0.01
N ILE A 78 -2.80 -1.49 1.23
CA ILE A 78 -3.11 -0.65 2.39
C ILE A 78 -2.46 0.72 2.30
N LEU A 79 -1.26 0.80 1.72
CA LEU A 79 -0.54 2.07 1.62
C LEU A 79 -1.22 3.01 0.60
N ALA A 80 -1.65 2.47 -0.53
CA ALA A 80 -2.39 3.25 -1.52
C ALA A 80 -3.74 3.71 -0.96
N ILE A 81 -4.41 2.84 -0.20
CA ILE A 81 -5.69 3.17 0.41
C ILE A 81 -5.52 4.33 1.39
N LEU A 82 -4.52 4.25 2.27
CA LEU A 82 -4.25 5.32 3.22
C LEU A 82 -3.93 6.63 2.49
N ALA A 83 -3.08 6.56 1.49
CA ALA A 83 -2.71 7.75 0.72
C ALA A 83 -3.93 8.39 0.07
N ARG A 84 -4.81 7.56 -0.50
CA ARG A 84 -6.03 8.08 -1.12
C ARG A 84 -6.96 8.72 -0.10
N MET A 85 -7.06 8.13 1.07
CA MET A 85 -7.83 8.73 2.17
C MET A 85 -7.28 10.09 2.57
N ARG A 86 -5.98 10.30 2.43
CA ARG A 86 -5.34 11.56 2.76
C ARG A 86 -5.31 12.54 1.58
N GLY A 87 -5.94 12.18 0.47
CA GLY A 87 -6.11 13.11 -0.63
C GLY A 87 -5.15 12.93 -1.80
N ALA A 88 -4.28 11.94 -1.77
CA ALA A 88 -3.39 11.67 -2.90
C ALA A 88 -4.21 11.35 -4.15
N HIS A 89 -3.79 11.86 -5.29
CA HIS A 89 -4.49 11.63 -6.54
C HIS A 89 -3.60 12.08 -7.72
N PRO A 90 -3.48 11.31 -8.77
CA PRO A 90 -3.99 9.94 -8.90
C PRO A 90 -3.16 8.92 -8.14
N CYS A 91 -3.79 7.80 -7.78
CA CYS A 91 -3.10 6.69 -7.13
C CYS A 91 -3.07 5.49 -8.04
N THR A 92 -1.91 4.87 -8.17
CA THR A 92 -1.71 3.68 -8.99
C THR A 92 -1.08 2.59 -8.13
N ALA A 93 -1.64 1.39 -8.19
CA ALA A 93 -1.15 0.25 -7.43
C ALA A 93 -0.89 -0.90 -8.39
N ILE A 94 0.32 -1.45 -8.34
CA ILE A 94 0.73 -2.51 -9.26
C ILE A 94 1.36 -3.65 -8.47
N ASP A 95 1.02 -4.87 -8.84
CA ASP A 95 1.67 -6.05 -8.29
C ASP A 95 1.80 -7.09 -9.41
N ILE A 96 2.86 -7.88 -9.33
CA ILE A 96 3.08 -8.94 -10.31
C ILE A 96 2.16 -10.13 -10.05
N ASP A 97 1.68 -10.27 -8.82
CA ASP A 97 0.85 -11.38 -8.39
C ASP A 97 -0.63 -11.05 -8.59
N GLU A 98 -1.30 -11.86 -9.40
CA GLU A 98 -2.73 -11.67 -9.65
C GLU A 98 -3.56 -11.72 -8.35
N TRP A 99 -3.16 -12.56 -7.39
CA TRP A 99 -3.86 -12.64 -6.12
C TRP A 99 -3.82 -11.31 -5.38
N CYS A 100 -2.67 -10.65 -5.42
CA CYS A 100 -2.54 -9.35 -4.80
C CYS A 100 -3.41 -8.31 -5.47
N VAL A 101 -3.51 -8.36 -6.79
CA VAL A 101 -4.37 -7.44 -7.54
C VAL A 101 -5.83 -7.62 -7.12
N ARG A 102 -6.30 -8.86 -7.06
CA ARG A 102 -7.67 -9.15 -6.66
C ARG A 102 -7.94 -8.73 -5.22
N ASN A 103 -7.00 -9.04 -4.33
CA ASN A 103 -7.13 -8.66 -2.92
C ASN A 103 -7.14 -7.15 -2.76
N SER A 104 -6.33 -6.44 -3.54
CA SER A 104 -6.31 -4.98 -3.53
C SER A 104 -7.66 -4.40 -3.91
N ILE A 105 -8.26 -4.91 -4.97
CA ILE A 105 -9.58 -4.43 -5.42
C ILE A 105 -10.61 -4.67 -4.33
N GLU A 106 -10.60 -5.84 -3.70
CA GLU A 106 -11.51 -6.15 -2.61
C GLU A 106 -11.34 -5.20 -1.43
N ASN A 107 -10.09 -4.92 -1.06
CA ASN A 107 -9.82 -4.03 0.08
C ASN A 107 -10.21 -2.59 -0.23
N ILE A 108 -10.01 -2.14 -1.45
CA ILE A 108 -10.42 -0.81 -1.86
C ILE A 108 -11.94 -0.67 -1.72
N GLU A 109 -12.70 -1.68 -2.13
CA GLU A 109 -14.15 -1.68 -1.97
C GLU A 109 -14.56 -1.70 -0.50
N LEU A 110 -13.88 -2.50 0.33
CA LEU A 110 -14.18 -2.57 1.76
C LEU A 110 -14.04 -1.22 2.46
N ASN A 111 -13.14 -0.39 1.98
CA ASN A 111 -12.88 0.90 2.60
C ASN A 111 -13.61 2.05 1.92
N HIS A 112 -14.42 1.75 0.91
CA HIS A 112 -15.23 2.74 0.21
C HIS A 112 -14.38 3.88 -0.37
N VAL A 113 -13.15 3.57 -0.79
CA VAL A 113 -12.32 4.54 -1.51
C VAL A 113 -12.44 4.27 -3.00
N ASP A 114 -12.13 5.28 -3.80
CA ASP A 114 -12.21 5.19 -5.25
C ASP A 114 -10.95 5.79 -5.87
N GLU A 115 -10.91 5.78 -7.19
CA GLU A 115 -9.84 6.43 -7.95
C GLU A 115 -8.44 5.89 -7.63
N ILE A 116 -8.35 4.59 -7.34
CA ILE A 116 -7.07 3.88 -7.28
C ILE A 116 -7.05 2.91 -8.46
N ASP A 117 -6.08 3.12 -9.35
CA ASP A 117 -5.92 2.27 -10.53
C ASP A 117 -5.05 1.08 -10.18
N VAL A 118 -5.65 -0.12 -10.13
CA VAL A 118 -4.94 -1.34 -9.75
C VAL A 118 -4.71 -2.18 -11.02
N SER A 119 -3.48 -2.62 -11.20
CA SER A 119 -3.16 -3.48 -12.34
C SER A 119 -2.08 -4.49 -12.00
N GLN A 120 -2.04 -5.56 -12.79
CA GLN A 120 -1.01 -6.57 -12.69
C GLN A 120 0.14 -6.19 -13.61
N GLY A 121 1.37 -6.25 -13.09
CA GLY A 121 2.52 -5.93 -13.91
C GLY A 121 3.79 -5.85 -13.10
N ASP A 122 4.89 -5.57 -13.80
CA ASP A 122 6.19 -5.35 -13.20
C ASP A 122 6.69 -3.95 -13.59
N ALA A 123 7.98 -3.69 -13.36
CA ALA A 123 8.53 -2.36 -13.65
C ALA A 123 8.44 -1.99 -15.12
N SER A 124 8.37 -2.98 -16.02
CA SER A 124 8.24 -2.67 -17.45
C SER A 124 6.90 -2.03 -17.78
N SER A 125 5.88 -2.22 -16.96
CA SER A 125 4.59 -1.58 -17.16
C SER A 125 4.60 -0.09 -16.82
N LEU A 126 5.69 0.41 -16.27
CA LEU A 126 5.80 1.84 -15.93
C LEU A 126 6.15 2.73 -17.12
N THR A 127 6.51 2.16 -18.25
CA THR A 127 6.84 2.91 -19.44
C THR A 127 5.68 3.83 -19.82
N GLY A 128 5.96 5.13 -19.91
CA GLY A 128 4.96 6.11 -20.26
C GLY A 128 4.04 6.55 -19.12
N LYS A 129 4.25 6.02 -17.92
CA LYS A 129 3.47 6.41 -16.74
C LYS A 129 4.22 7.46 -15.93
N GLY A 130 3.46 8.20 -15.16
CA GLY A 130 4.03 9.24 -14.30
C GLY A 130 4.16 10.58 -15.00
N PRO A 131 4.98 11.47 -14.48
CA PRO A 131 5.79 11.27 -13.27
C PRO A 131 4.93 11.21 -12.01
N PHE A 132 5.40 10.49 -11.01
CA PHE A 132 4.74 10.37 -9.71
C PHE A 132 5.46 11.23 -8.69
N ASP A 133 4.69 11.85 -7.81
CA ASP A 133 5.26 12.61 -6.70
C ASP A 133 5.83 11.68 -5.64
N ILE A 134 5.20 10.54 -5.43
CA ILE A 134 5.60 9.57 -4.42
C ILE A 134 5.58 8.18 -5.03
N ILE A 135 6.66 7.42 -4.82
CA ILE A 135 6.73 6.02 -5.22
C ILE A 135 7.04 5.19 -3.99
N ILE A 136 6.23 4.19 -3.75
CA ILE A 136 6.45 3.21 -2.68
C ILE A 136 6.81 1.90 -3.37
N ALA A 137 7.99 1.35 -3.04
CA ALA A 137 8.47 0.11 -3.62
C ALA A 137 8.64 -0.92 -2.51
N ASN A 138 7.66 -1.79 -2.36
CA ASN A 138 7.64 -2.83 -1.34
C ASN A 138 7.84 -4.17 -2.03
N ILE A 139 9.05 -4.39 -2.52
CA ILE A 139 9.40 -5.57 -3.30
C ILE A 139 10.79 -6.05 -2.91
N ASN A 140 11.16 -7.23 -3.42
CA ASN A 140 12.46 -7.81 -3.15
C ASN A 140 13.59 -6.85 -3.55
N ARG A 141 14.59 -6.71 -2.69
CA ARG A 141 15.68 -5.77 -2.90
C ARG A 141 16.41 -5.98 -4.23
N ASN A 142 16.65 -7.23 -4.61
CA ASN A 142 17.35 -7.51 -5.87
C ASN A 142 16.53 -7.07 -7.07
N ILE A 143 15.22 -7.30 -7.02
CA ILE A 143 14.31 -6.85 -8.08
C ILE A 143 14.30 -5.33 -8.12
N LEU A 144 14.24 -4.70 -6.97
CA LEU A 144 14.25 -3.24 -6.88
C LEU A 144 15.49 -2.63 -7.51
N LEU A 145 16.67 -3.18 -7.21
CA LEU A 145 17.93 -2.67 -7.76
C LEU A 145 17.97 -2.82 -9.29
N ASN A 146 17.48 -3.95 -9.81
CA ASN A 146 17.44 -4.17 -11.24
C ASN A 146 16.49 -3.20 -11.95
N ASP A 147 15.42 -2.80 -11.28
CA ASP A 147 14.35 -2.00 -11.87
C ASP A 147 14.46 -0.52 -11.55
N MET A 148 15.54 -0.12 -10.89
CA MET A 148 15.69 1.26 -10.41
C MET A 148 15.58 2.29 -11.54
N LYS A 149 16.06 1.96 -12.72
CA LYS A 149 15.98 2.88 -13.85
C LYS A 149 14.55 3.22 -14.21
N GLN A 150 13.65 2.21 -14.19
CA GLN A 150 12.26 2.43 -14.49
C GLN A 150 11.61 3.36 -13.46
N TYR A 151 11.94 3.17 -12.17
CA TYR A 151 11.41 4.04 -11.14
C TYR A 151 11.88 5.48 -11.35
N ILE A 152 13.15 5.67 -11.66
CA ILE A 152 13.70 7.00 -11.88
C ILE A 152 12.99 7.69 -13.05
N THR A 153 12.67 6.96 -14.12
CA THR A 153 11.97 7.56 -15.27
C THR A 153 10.56 8.01 -14.93
N CYS A 154 10.00 7.49 -13.83
CA CYS A 154 8.66 7.87 -13.36
C CYS A 154 8.68 8.96 -12.31
N MET A 155 9.84 9.56 -12.06
CA MET A 155 10.00 10.60 -11.04
C MET A 155 10.32 11.95 -11.70
N HIS A 156 10.08 13.00 -10.93
CA HIS A 156 10.48 14.35 -11.31
C HIS A 156 11.30 14.93 -10.17
N PRO A 157 12.00 16.08 -10.37
CA PRO A 157 12.70 16.70 -9.24
C PRO A 157 11.74 16.96 -8.09
N GLY A 158 12.12 16.51 -6.90
CA GLY A 158 11.26 16.62 -5.71
C GLY A 158 10.44 15.41 -5.39
N SER A 159 10.42 14.39 -6.27
CA SER A 159 9.72 13.13 -5.97
C SER A 159 10.39 12.39 -4.82
N GLU A 160 9.59 11.64 -4.08
CA GLU A 160 10.09 10.84 -2.97
C GLU A 160 9.93 9.35 -3.29
N LEU A 161 10.91 8.56 -2.89
CA LEU A 161 10.90 7.11 -3.08
C LEU A 161 11.05 6.43 -1.72
N TYR A 162 10.05 5.66 -1.33
CA TYR A 162 10.08 4.86 -0.11
C TYR A 162 10.29 3.40 -0.46
N MET A 163 11.30 2.79 0.14
CA MET A 163 11.64 1.39 -0.11
C MET A 163 11.57 0.59 1.18
N SER A 164 11.13 -0.63 1.07
CA SER A 164 11.06 -1.54 2.21
C SER A 164 11.86 -2.82 1.99
#